data_dfd6cfeacdef28f11297474c03d4b5b9
#
_entry.id   dfd6cfeacdef28f11297474c03d4b5b9
#
_cell.length_a   1.000
_cell.length_b   1.000
_cell.length_c   1.000
_cell.angle_alpha   90.00
_cell.angle_beta   90.00
_cell.angle_gamma   90.00
#
_symmetry.space_group_name_H-M   'P 1'
#
loop_
_entity.id
_entity.type
_entity.pdbx_description
1 polymer ?
#
loop_
_entity_poly.entity_id
_entity_poly.type
_entity_poly.pdbx_seq_one_letter_code
_entity_poly.pdbx_strand_id
1 'polypeptide(L)'
;YTIEIGEDICKIASKRYKLFEEYAGDMSKFNFHTDEKDESFSGSEYYFDNKLKLICGDSAEMLDNILSEINEPVCFWLDAHAGSLRYARGDEDVPLLKELSVIAKHHVTNHIIGIDDSHLFGHKEHDSNGNVVCDYSNITFDKVKNLILDINPNYDVGVYKPYNMEMVLAI
;
A
#
# COMPACT_ATOMS: atom_id res chain seq x y z
N TYR A 1 3.35 -8.99 4.38
CA TYR A 1 3.61 -7.65 4.93
C TYR A 1 2.50 -6.70 4.53
N THR A 2 2.13 -5.80 5.41
CA THR A 2 1.33 -4.62 5.10
C THR A 2 1.98 -3.41 5.76
N ILE A 3 2.00 -2.28 5.09
CA ILE A 3 2.60 -1.03 5.57
C ILE A 3 1.51 0.02 5.65
N GLU A 4 1.43 0.73 6.77
CA GLU A 4 0.44 1.77 7.02
C GLU A 4 1.12 2.95 7.72
N ILE A 5 1.00 4.15 7.16
CA ILE A 5 1.64 5.34 7.71
C ILE A 5 0.90 5.92 8.92
N GLY A 6 -0.41 5.70 9.00
CA GLY A 6 -1.26 6.24 10.07
C GLY A 6 -1.16 5.42 11.35
N GLU A 7 -0.53 5.96 12.40
CA GLU A 7 -0.40 5.28 13.68
C GLU A 7 -1.76 4.84 14.28
N ASP A 8 -2.79 5.67 14.17
CA ASP A 8 -4.14 5.32 14.65
C ASP A 8 -4.76 4.18 13.81
N ILE A 9 -4.48 4.14 12.50
CA ILE A 9 -4.95 3.07 11.62
C ILE A 9 -4.19 1.77 11.90
N CYS A 10 -2.88 1.84 12.15
CA CYS A 10 -2.09 0.69 12.60
C CYS A 10 -2.68 0.08 13.87
N LYS A 11 -3.05 0.90 14.85
CA LYS A 11 -3.69 0.47 16.11
C LYS A 11 -5.01 -0.25 15.83
N ILE A 12 -5.86 0.32 14.97
CA ILE A 12 -7.14 -0.27 14.59
C ILE A 12 -6.92 -1.59 13.84
N ALA A 13 -6.03 -1.61 12.88
CA ALA A 13 -5.71 -2.79 12.07
C ALA A 13 -5.23 -3.95 12.96
N SER A 14 -4.26 -3.69 13.85
CA SER A 14 -3.73 -4.74 14.73
C SER A 14 -4.79 -5.31 15.67
N LYS A 15 -5.67 -4.45 16.23
CA LYS A 15 -6.79 -4.89 17.06
C LYS A 15 -7.75 -5.79 16.27
N ARG A 16 -8.07 -5.41 15.04
CA ARG A 16 -8.93 -6.21 14.17
C ARG A 16 -8.31 -7.56 13.82
N TYR A 17 -7.01 -7.61 13.55
CA TYR A 17 -6.31 -8.87 13.27
C TYR A 17 -6.28 -9.79 14.49
N LYS A 18 -6.03 -9.28 15.69
CA LYS A 18 -6.11 -10.08 16.93
C LYS A 18 -7.50 -10.70 17.10
N LEU A 19 -8.56 -9.91 16.92
CA LEU A 19 -9.93 -10.41 16.98
C LEU A 19 -10.20 -11.47 15.90
N PHE A 20 -9.67 -11.26 14.68
CA PHE A 20 -9.80 -12.24 13.61
C PHE A 20 -9.14 -13.58 13.96
N GLU A 21 -7.96 -13.55 14.58
CA GLU A 21 -7.29 -14.76 15.07
C GLU A 21 -8.09 -15.44 16.19
N GLU A 22 -8.57 -14.67 17.18
CA GLU A 22 -9.37 -15.19 18.30
C GLU A 22 -10.66 -15.88 17.83
N TYR A 23 -11.30 -15.38 16.78
CA TYR A 23 -12.52 -15.95 16.22
C TYR A 23 -12.27 -16.95 15.08
N ALA A 24 -11.03 -17.39 14.87
CA ALA A 24 -10.64 -18.35 13.84
C ALA A 24 -11.17 -18.01 12.43
N GLY A 25 -11.23 -16.70 12.10
CA GLY A 25 -11.69 -16.21 10.81
C GLY A 25 -13.20 -16.14 10.62
N ASP A 26 -14.01 -16.37 11.66
CA ASP A 26 -15.47 -16.22 11.59
C ASP A 26 -15.89 -14.75 11.61
N MET A 27 -16.01 -14.15 10.43
CA MET A 27 -16.36 -12.75 10.23
C MET A 27 -17.76 -12.36 10.72
N SER A 28 -18.66 -13.35 10.97
CA SER A 28 -20.02 -13.06 11.48
C SER A 28 -20.01 -12.55 12.93
N LYS A 29 -18.93 -12.77 13.65
CA LYS A 29 -18.72 -12.31 15.01
C LYS A 29 -18.05 -10.93 15.11
N PHE A 30 -17.65 -10.37 13.97
CA PHE A 30 -16.97 -9.10 13.91
C PHE A 30 -17.94 -7.92 14.04
N ASN A 31 -17.77 -7.13 15.10
CA ASN A 31 -18.41 -5.81 15.19
C ASN A 31 -17.40 -4.75 14.71
N PHE A 32 -17.63 -4.17 13.53
CA PHE A 32 -16.73 -3.19 12.92
C PHE A 32 -16.78 -1.80 13.59
N HIS A 33 -17.63 -1.60 14.58
CA HIS A 33 -17.79 -0.34 15.31
C HIS A 33 -17.15 -0.43 16.70
N THR A 34 -15.83 -0.32 16.78
CA THR A 34 -15.16 -0.11 18.07
C THR A 34 -14.45 1.23 18.07
N ASP A 35 -15.11 2.24 18.64
CA ASP A 35 -14.55 3.59 18.87
C ASP A 35 -13.66 3.66 20.13
N GLU A 36 -13.26 2.52 20.69
CA GLU A 36 -12.45 2.50 21.91
C GLU A 36 -11.00 2.83 21.59
N LYS A 37 -10.53 3.92 22.20
CA LYS A 37 -9.11 4.28 22.26
C LYS A 37 -8.39 3.26 23.14
N ASP A 38 -7.58 2.41 22.54
CA ASP A 38 -6.71 1.49 23.26
C ASP A 38 -5.35 2.17 23.49
N GLU A 39 -5.08 2.58 24.73
CA GLU A 39 -3.84 3.29 25.12
C GLU A 39 -2.64 2.33 25.28
N SER A 40 -2.84 1.02 25.18
CA SER A 40 -1.78 0.01 25.41
C SER A 40 -0.86 -0.22 24.21
N PHE A 41 -0.97 0.58 23.17
CA PHE A 41 -0.35 0.35 21.88
C PHE A 41 0.95 1.14 21.74
N SER A 42 2.09 0.46 21.83
CA SER A 42 3.39 1.05 21.57
C SER A 42 4.23 0.07 20.72
N GLY A 43 4.50 0.42 19.48
CA GLY A 43 5.37 -0.38 18.60
C GLY A 43 5.18 -0.03 17.13
N SER A 44 6.21 -0.24 16.33
CA SER A 44 6.20 0.02 14.88
C SER A 44 5.95 -1.23 14.05
N GLU A 45 5.93 -2.42 14.64
CA GLU A 45 5.76 -3.69 13.94
C GLU A 45 4.87 -4.65 14.74
N TYR A 46 3.99 -5.36 14.04
CA TYR A 46 3.04 -6.31 14.61
C TYR A 46 3.07 -7.61 13.82
N TYR A 47 3.17 -8.73 14.52
CA TYR A 47 3.20 -10.07 13.95
C TYR A 47 1.91 -10.82 14.33
N PHE A 48 1.25 -11.42 13.35
CA PHE A 48 0.05 -12.20 13.53
C PHE A 48 0.26 -13.61 12.98
N ASP A 49 0.30 -14.60 13.85
CA ASP A 49 0.41 -16.05 13.54
C ASP A 49 1.49 -16.36 12.47
N ASN A 50 2.59 -15.61 12.44
CA ASN A 50 3.66 -15.67 11.43
C ASN A 50 3.20 -15.55 9.96
N LYS A 51 1.96 -15.12 9.71
CA LYS A 51 1.37 -14.99 8.37
C LYS A 51 1.24 -13.55 7.92
N LEU A 52 1.12 -12.62 8.86
CA LEU A 52 0.98 -11.20 8.59
C LEU A 52 1.96 -10.42 9.45
N LYS A 53 2.72 -9.51 8.83
CA LYS A 53 3.50 -8.46 9.50
C LYS A 53 2.92 -7.12 9.10
N LEU A 54 2.35 -6.39 10.06
CA LEU A 54 1.91 -5.01 9.91
C LEU A 54 3.03 -4.09 10.35
N ILE A 55 3.41 -3.14 9.51
CA ILE A 55 4.48 -2.17 9.77
C ILE A 55 3.87 -0.77 9.74
N CYS A 56 4.09 0.02 10.79
CA CYS A 56 3.71 1.41 10.83
C CYS A 56 4.85 2.28 10.32
N GLY A 57 4.64 2.97 9.22
CA GLY A 57 5.64 3.85 8.62
C GLY A 57 5.31 4.21 7.17
N ASP A 58 6.10 5.09 6.59
CA ASP A 58 6.02 5.43 5.17
C ASP A 58 6.51 4.25 4.33
N SER A 59 5.68 3.81 3.37
CA SER A 59 6.01 2.65 2.52
C SER A 59 7.29 2.86 1.72
N ALA A 60 7.53 4.07 1.23
CA ALA A 60 8.74 4.41 0.48
C ALA A 60 10.02 4.29 1.32
N GLU A 61 9.93 4.46 2.65
CA GLU A 61 11.06 4.31 3.56
C GLU A 61 11.22 2.88 4.07
N MET A 62 10.10 2.19 4.35
CA MET A 62 10.11 0.86 4.97
C MET A 62 10.41 -0.25 3.98
N LEU A 63 10.06 -0.08 2.70
CA LEU A 63 10.10 -1.13 1.70
C LEU A 63 11.52 -1.66 1.43
N ASP A 64 12.54 -0.81 1.45
CA ASP A 64 13.93 -1.21 1.24
C ASP A 64 14.42 -2.20 2.32
N ASN A 65 14.09 -1.91 3.59
CA ASN A 65 14.44 -2.80 4.70
C ASN A 65 13.71 -4.14 4.59
N ILE A 66 12.43 -4.14 4.22
CA ILE A 66 11.64 -5.36 4.04
C ILE A 66 12.23 -6.21 2.93
N LEU A 67 12.52 -5.61 1.78
CA LEU A 67 13.05 -6.31 0.62
C LEU A 67 14.44 -6.88 0.86
N SER A 68 15.24 -6.24 1.73
CA SER A 68 16.57 -6.76 2.09
C SER A 68 16.53 -8.16 2.76
N GLU A 69 15.41 -8.53 3.36
CA GLU A 69 15.20 -9.82 4.02
C GLU A 69 14.57 -10.88 3.07
N ILE A 70 14.12 -10.48 1.88
CA ILE A 70 13.36 -11.32 0.96
C ILE A 70 14.28 -11.79 -0.18
N ASN A 71 14.27 -13.11 -0.46
CA ASN A 71 15.08 -13.72 -1.51
C ASN A 71 14.22 -14.51 -2.52
N GLU A 72 12.93 -14.19 -2.60
CA GLU A 72 11.97 -14.87 -3.45
C GLU A 72 11.04 -13.87 -4.15
N PRO A 73 10.35 -14.25 -5.23
CA PRO A 73 9.35 -13.39 -5.87
C PRO A 73 8.24 -12.98 -4.91
N VAL A 74 7.82 -11.73 -5.02
CA VAL A 74 6.76 -11.12 -4.20
C VAL A 74 5.60 -10.69 -5.09
N CYS A 75 4.40 -10.76 -4.56
CA CYS A 75 3.25 -10.07 -5.12
C CYS A 75 3.08 -8.74 -4.37
N PHE A 76 3.28 -7.63 -5.07
CA PHE A 76 3.04 -6.29 -4.55
C PHE A 76 1.63 -5.84 -4.89
N TRP A 77 0.98 -5.19 -3.92
CA TRP A 77 -0.20 -4.37 -4.14
C TRP A 77 0.12 -2.96 -3.65
N LEU A 78 0.31 -2.04 -4.59
CA LEU A 78 0.72 -0.67 -4.34
C LEU A 78 -0.51 0.24 -4.42
N ASP A 79 -0.95 0.70 -3.26
CA ASP A 79 -2.19 1.46 -3.07
C ASP A 79 -1.98 2.59 -2.04
N ALA A 80 -0.72 2.96 -1.81
CA ALA A 80 -0.39 4.01 -0.86
C ALA A 80 -0.60 5.40 -1.46
N HIS A 81 -1.53 6.16 -0.89
CA HIS A 81 -1.77 7.54 -1.27
C HIS A 81 -2.38 8.36 -0.13
N ALA A 82 -2.17 9.68 -0.16
CA ALA A 82 -2.90 10.58 0.71
C ALA A 82 -4.39 10.54 0.37
N GLY A 83 -5.22 10.46 1.38
CA GLY A 83 -6.67 10.52 1.24
C GLY A 83 -7.25 11.80 1.82
N SER A 84 -8.54 11.75 2.20
CA SER A 84 -9.20 12.85 2.90
C SER A 84 -8.47 13.21 4.19
N LEU A 85 -8.77 14.37 4.77
CA LEU A 85 -8.15 14.95 6.00
C LEU A 85 -8.00 14.01 7.22
N ARG A 86 -8.48 12.77 7.13
CA ARG A 86 -8.40 11.76 8.20
C ARG A 86 -7.23 10.78 8.06
N TYR A 87 -6.53 10.80 6.92
CA TYR A 87 -5.40 9.91 6.67
C TYR A 87 -4.09 10.60 6.97
N ALA A 88 -3.14 9.87 7.52
CA ALA A 88 -1.78 10.35 7.68
C ALA A 88 -1.17 10.61 6.29
N ARG A 89 -0.26 11.59 6.22
CA ARG A 89 0.46 11.93 4.99
C ARG A 89 1.94 11.67 5.21
N GLY A 90 2.59 11.05 4.22
CA GLY A 90 4.03 11.01 4.08
C GLY A 90 4.57 12.33 3.47
N ASP A 91 5.82 12.29 3.09
CA ASP A 91 6.48 13.41 2.40
C ASP A 91 5.86 13.69 1.02
N GLU A 92 5.31 12.66 0.38
CA GLU A 92 4.61 12.74 -0.90
C GLU A 92 3.16 12.27 -0.75
N ASP A 93 2.26 12.87 -1.52
CA ASP A 93 0.85 12.46 -1.54
C ASP A 93 0.70 11.03 -2.08
N VAL A 94 1.55 10.64 -3.03
CA VAL A 94 1.56 9.32 -3.66
C VAL A 94 3.00 8.81 -3.78
N PRO A 95 3.45 7.90 -2.91
CA PRO A 95 4.84 7.42 -2.88
C PRO A 95 5.20 6.44 -4.00
N LEU A 96 4.26 6.10 -4.89
CA LEU A 96 4.35 5.06 -5.92
C LEU A 96 5.67 5.06 -6.72
N LEU A 97 6.14 6.24 -7.17
CA LEU A 97 7.38 6.29 -7.97
C LEU A 97 8.62 5.97 -7.13
N LYS A 98 8.61 6.31 -5.85
CA LYS A 98 9.67 5.92 -4.91
C LYS A 98 9.62 4.43 -4.63
N GLU A 99 8.43 3.88 -4.35
CA GLU A 99 8.23 2.45 -4.12
C GLU A 99 8.74 1.62 -5.30
N LEU A 100 8.36 1.96 -6.53
CA LEU A 100 8.86 1.28 -7.73
C LEU A 100 10.37 1.42 -7.88
N SER A 101 10.95 2.56 -7.55
CA SER A 101 12.40 2.78 -7.57
C SER A 101 13.14 1.95 -6.53
N VAL A 102 12.52 1.65 -5.39
CA VAL A 102 13.05 0.73 -4.37
C VAL A 102 12.97 -0.70 -4.87
N ILE A 103 11.82 -1.11 -5.41
CA ILE A 103 11.64 -2.47 -5.98
C ILE A 103 12.65 -2.72 -7.10
N ALA A 104 12.95 -1.73 -7.93
CA ALA A 104 13.93 -1.84 -9.02
C ALA A 104 15.37 -2.10 -8.56
N LYS A 105 15.69 -1.83 -7.28
CA LYS A 105 17.02 -2.15 -6.70
C LYS A 105 17.09 -3.55 -6.11
N HIS A 106 15.94 -4.22 -5.96
CA HIS A 106 15.91 -5.56 -5.41
C HIS A 106 16.57 -6.56 -6.35
N HIS A 107 17.31 -7.52 -5.80
CA HIS A 107 18.05 -8.51 -6.60
C HIS A 107 17.15 -9.57 -7.25
N VAL A 108 15.93 -9.77 -6.72
CA VAL A 108 14.89 -10.57 -7.35
C VAL A 108 14.06 -9.65 -8.25
N THR A 109 13.80 -10.05 -9.49
CA THR A 109 13.16 -9.19 -10.49
C THR A 109 11.90 -9.77 -11.13
N ASN A 110 11.50 -10.98 -10.75
CA ASN A 110 10.32 -11.67 -11.28
C ASN A 110 9.13 -11.60 -10.32
N HIS A 111 8.80 -10.40 -9.90
CA HIS A 111 7.67 -10.11 -9.03
C HIS A 111 6.34 -10.09 -9.80
N ILE A 112 5.23 -10.01 -9.09
CA ILE A 112 3.94 -9.60 -9.63
C ILE A 112 3.64 -8.22 -9.02
N ILE A 113 3.29 -7.23 -9.83
CA ILE A 113 3.06 -5.86 -9.36
C ILE A 113 1.67 -5.41 -9.79
N GLY A 114 0.79 -5.19 -8.82
CA GLY A 114 -0.50 -4.54 -8.98
C GLY A 114 -0.45 -3.12 -8.40
N ILE A 115 -0.96 -2.15 -9.14
CA ILE A 115 -1.02 -0.75 -8.72
C ILE A 115 -2.46 -0.28 -8.88
N ASP A 116 -3.07 0.18 -7.79
CA ASP A 116 -4.44 0.67 -7.81
C ASP A 116 -4.55 2.12 -8.32
N ASP A 117 -5.76 2.58 -8.50
CA ASP A 117 -6.12 3.96 -8.83
C ASP A 117 -5.45 4.54 -10.09
N SER A 118 -5.10 3.71 -11.07
CA SER A 118 -4.44 4.19 -12.29
C SER A 118 -5.27 5.21 -13.07
N HIS A 119 -6.58 5.29 -12.84
CA HIS A 119 -7.48 6.29 -13.41
C HIS A 119 -7.19 7.72 -12.92
N LEU A 120 -6.50 7.87 -11.78
CA LEU A 120 -6.09 9.16 -11.21
C LEU A 120 -4.76 9.68 -11.77
N PHE A 121 -4.02 8.88 -12.53
CA PHE A 121 -2.73 9.28 -13.07
C PHE A 121 -2.84 10.54 -13.93
N GLY A 122 -1.98 11.54 -13.65
CA GLY A 122 -1.98 12.83 -14.31
C GLY A 122 -3.01 13.83 -13.76
N HIS A 123 -3.78 13.47 -12.74
CA HIS A 123 -4.85 14.29 -12.18
C HIS A 123 -4.57 14.70 -10.73
N LYS A 124 -5.41 15.60 -10.22
CA LYS A 124 -5.51 15.92 -8.81
C LYS A 124 -6.90 15.53 -8.32
N GLU A 125 -6.94 14.84 -7.20
CA GLU A 125 -8.17 14.55 -6.52
C GLU A 125 -8.59 15.73 -5.65
N HIS A 126 -9.89 16.05 -5.62
CA HIS A 126 -10.44 17.17 -4.89
C HIS A 126 -11.57 16.71 -3.96
N ASP A 127 -11.67 17.36 -2.79
CA ASP A 127 -12.82 17.19 -1.91
C ASP A 127 -14.07 17.91 -2.45
N SER A 128 -15.19 17.77 -1.73
CA SER A 128 -16.46 18.44 -2.10
C SER A 128 -16.40 19.97 -2.07
N ASN A 129 -15.36 20.56 -1.45
CA ASN A 129 -15.13 22.00 -1.38
C ASN A 129 -14.15 22.48 -2.47
N GLY A 130 -13.61 21.58 -3.29
CA GLY A 130 -12.63 21.89 -4.33
C GLY A 130 -11.17 21.97 -3.85
N ASN A 131 -10.88 21.57 -2.61
CA ASN A 131 -9.50 21.51 -2.13
C ASN A 131 -8.82 20.25 -2.66
N VAL A 132 -7.54 20.35 -3.04
CA VAL A 132 -6.73 19.18 -3.43
C VAL A 132 -6.51 18.30 -2.22
N VAL A 133 -6.93 17.04 -2.30
CA VAL A 133 -6.75 16.01 -1.27
C VAL A 133 -5.65 15.04 -1.60
N CYS A 134 -5.39 14.79 -2.88
CA CYS A 134 -4.27 13.99 -3.35
C CYS A 134 -3.79 14.46 -4.72
N ASP A 135 -2.49 14.50 -4.94
CA ASP A 135 -1.88 14.99 -6.18
C ASP A 135 -1.16 13.89 -6.95
N TYR A 136 -1.83 13.34 -7.97
CA TYR A 136 -1.26 12.37 -8.92
C TYR A 136 -0.70 13.03 -10.19
N SER A 137 -0.69 14.36 -10.30
CA SER A 137 -0.36 15.06 -11.56
C SER A 137 1.04 14.75 -12.09
N ASN A 138 1.95 14.35 -11.22
CA ASN A 138 3.33 13.97 -11.59
C ASN A 138 3.48 12.48 -11.95
N ILE A 139 2.43 11.66 -11.78
CA ILE A 139 2.42 10.24 -12.07
C ILE A 139 1.75 10.04 -13.42
N THR A 140 2.44 9.44 -14.37
CA THR A 140 1.88 9.08 -15.67
C THR A 140 2.09 7.60 -15.94
N PHE A 141 1.20 7.00 -16.74
CA PHE A 141 1.34 5.59 -17.12
C PHE A 141 2.72 5.29 -17.72
N ASP A 142 3.24 6.17 -18.57
CA ASP A 142 4.56 5.98 -19.18
C ASP A 142 5.69 5.98 -18.15
N LYS A 143 5.65 6.87 -17.14
CA LYS A 143 6.64 6.87 -16.05
C LYS A 143 6.58 5.57 -15.24
N VAL A 144 5.37 5.15 -14.85
CA VAL A 144 5.14 3.92 -14.12
C VAL A 144 5.61 2.72 -14.92
N LYS A 145 5.21 2.62 -16.19
CA LYS A 145 5.63 1.55 -17.09
C LYS A 145 7.15 1.49 -17.24
N ASN A 146 7.82 2.61 -17.41
CA ASN A 146 9.27 2.64 -17.55
C ASN A 146 9.97 2.12 -16.29
N LEU A 147 9.52 2.55 -15.08
CA LEU A 147 10.07 2.04 -13.82
C LEU A 147 9.82 0.54 -13.63
N ILE A 148 8.66 0.04 -14.05
CA ILE A 148 8.36 -1.41 -14.03
C ILE A 148 9.30 -2.17 -14.98
N LEU A 149 9.54 -1.65 -16.17
CA LEU A 149 10.46 -2.26 -17.15
C LEU A 149 11.93 -2.15 -16.72
N ASP A 150 12.29 -1.18 -15.87
CA ASP A 150 13.60 -1.12 -15.22
C ASP A 150 13.78 -2.26 -14.19
N ILE A 151 12.69 -2.74 -13.55
CA ILE A 151 12.70 -3.92 -12.68
C ILE A 151 12.95 -5.18 -13.52
N ASN A 152 12.15 -5.37 -14.56
CA ASN A 152 12.28 -6.51 -15.47
C ASN A 152 11.78 -6.11 -16.88
N PRO A 153 12.69 -6.06 -17.88
CA PRO A 153 12.32 -5.66 -19.24
C PRO A 153 11.39 -6.65 -19.96
N ASN A 154 11.16 -7.83 -19.39
CA ASN A 154 10.28 -8.86 -19.96
C ASN A 154 8.84 -8.79 -19.40
N TYR A 155 8.54 -7.86 -18.49
CA TYR A 155 7.18 -7.71 -18.00
C TYR A 155 6.18 -7.34 -19.09
N ASP A 156 5.04 -8.00 -19.07
CA ASP A 156 3.83 -7.50 -19.73
C ASP A 156 3.15 -6.51 -18.83
N VAL A 157 3.14 -5.23 -19.23
CA VAL A 157 2.60 -4.13 -18.43
C VAL A 157 1.35 -3.56 -19.09
N GLY A 158 0.22 -3.74 -18.47
CA GLY A 158 -1.07 -3.30 -18.99
C GLY A 158 -1.98 -2.65 -17.96
N VAL A 159 -2.96 -1.91 -18.45
CA VAL A 159 -4.08 -1.40 -17.63
C VAL A 159 -5.20 -2.44 -17.63
N TYR A 160 -5.62 -2.83 -16.47
CA TYR A 160 -6.71 -3.78 -16.25
C TYR A 160 -7.89 -3.08 -15.58
N LYS A 161 -9.10 -3.28 -16.10
CA LYS A 161 -10.32 -2.60 -15.65
C LYS A 161 -11.39 -3.60 -15.21
N PRO A 162 -11.22 -4.24 -14.04
CA PRO A 162 -12.25 -5.09 -13.49
C PRO A 162 -13.37 -4.25 -12.89
N TYR A 163 -14.59 -4.39 -13.39
CA TYR A 163 -15.77 -3.66 -12.92
C TYR A 163 -15.59 -2.13 -13.00
N ASN A 164 -15.57 -1.43 -11.87
CA ASN A 164 -15.41 0.03 -11.76
C ASN A 164 -14.01 0.44 -11.26
N MET A 165 -13.08 -0.49 -11.23
CA MET A 165 -11.70 -0.25 -10.81
C MET A 165 -10.79 -0.15 -12.02
N GLU A 166 -9.71 0.60 -11.92
CA GLU A 166 -8.68 0.66 -12.94
C GLU A 166 -7.31 0.51 -12.25
N MET A 167 -6.56 -0.52 -12.66
CA MET A 167 -5.25 -0.81 -12.09
C MET A 167 -4.21 -1.06 -13.19
N VAL A 168 -2.94 -0.84 -12.87
CA VAL A 168 -1.82 -1.34 -13.67
C VAL A 168 -1.41 -2.71 -13.15
N LEU A 169 -1.21 -3.66 -14.03
CA LEU A 169 -0.69 -4.99 -13.72
C LEU A 169 0.58 -5.25 -14.53
N ALA A 170 1.61 -5.77 -13.84
CA ALA A 170 2.85 -6.25 -14.44
C ALA A 170 3.12 -7.69 -14.01
N ILE A 171 3.29 -8.59 -14.99
CA ILE A 171 3.53 -10.03 -14.82
C ILE A 171 4.59 -10.52 -15.82
#